data_cfc40435d2f7eeaec46b51871540f550
#
_entry.id   cfc40435d2f7eeaec46b51871540f550
#
_cell.length_a   1.000
_cell.length_b   1.000
_cell.length_c   1.000
_cell.angle_alpha   90.00
_cell.angle_beta   90.00
_cell.angle_gamma   90.00
#
_symmetry.space_group_name_H-M   'P 1'
#
loop_
_entity.id
_entity.type
_entity.pdbx_description
1 polymer ?
#
loop_
_entity_poly.entity_id
_entity_poly.type
_entity_poly.pdbx_seq_one_letter_code
_entity_poly.pdbx_strand_id
1 'polypeptide(L)'
;MRKAFLLLALLMVIVPSAFAQKKFGCYAVGFYNQENLFDTIHDAGKNDYDFLPNGSYHWNRMKYEHKLANMAKVLLEIGQDKLPGIGASVIGLSEVENDNVMRDLTNQPKMKERGFKYIHIEGPDKRGIDCALLYNPRFFTPEKSWLQPYIYENGDTTHATRGFLTVQGKLAGDDITFVVCHWPSRGAEGKFRDWGGKQVRHMTDSIMKADPDMRVVDG
;
A
#
# COMPACT_ATOMS: atom_id res chain seq x y z
N MET A 1 -12.88 26.71 -60.40
CA MET A 1 -12.16 27.04 -59.15
C MET A 1 -13.11 27.27 -57.97
N ARG A 2 -14.21 27.99 -58.06
CA ARG A 2 -15.15 28.21 -56.94
C ARG A 2 -15.81 26.95 -56.40
N LYS A 3 -16.11 25.96 -57.25
CA LYS A 3 -16.77 24.68 -56.81
C LYS A 3 -15.82 23.75 -56.07
N ALA A 4 -14.54 23.76 -56.37
CA ALA A 4 -13.50 22.97 -55.67
C ALA A 4 -13.24 23.51 -54.25
N PHE A 5 -13.31 24.84 -54.05
CA PHE A 5 -13.14 25.47 -52.75
C PHE A 5 -14.30 25.16 -51.80
N LEU A 6 -15.54 25.08 -52.33
CA LEU A 6 -16.73 24.72 -51.53
C LEU A 6 -16.72 23.26 -51.06
N LEU A 7 -16.18 22.34 -51.92
CA LEU A 7 -15.98 20.93 -51.48
C LEU A 7 -14.88 20.78 -50.43
N LEU A 8 -13.82 21.55 -50.49
CA LEU A 8 -12.73 21.51 -49.51
C LEU A 8 -13.18 22.12 -48.18
N ALA A 9 -13.99 23.19 -48.19
CA ALA A 9 -14.57 23.78 -47.01
C ALA A 9 -15.62 22.84 -46.32
N LEU A 10 -16.36 22.07 -47.10
CA LEU A 10 -17.33 21.10 -46.59
C LEU A 10 -16.62 19.86 -45.98
N LEU A 11 -15.45 19.46 -46.50
CA LEU A 11 -14.65 18.38 -45.93
C LEU A 11 -13.99 18.79 -44.59
N MET A 12 -13.69 20.06 -44.35
CA MET A 12 -13.18 20.55 -43.06
C MET A 12 -14.22 20.60 -41.94
N VAL A 13 -15.52 20.62 -42.27
CA VAL A 13 -16.59 20.65 -41.28
C VAL A 13 -16.95 19.24 -40.77
N ILE A 14 -16.48 18.19 -41.48
CA ILE A 14 -16.68 16.78 -41.08
C ILE A 14 -15.34 16.22 -40.53
N VAL A 15 -14.59 17.01 -39.78
CA VAL A 15 -13.67 16.42 -38.81
C VAL A 15 -14.56 15.93 -37.67
N PRO A 16 -14.79 14.60 -37.54
CA PRO A 16 -15.47 14.12 -36.36
C PRO A 16 -14.63 14.58 -35.19
N SER A 17 -15.23 15.38 -34.31
CA SER A 17 -14.66 15.55 -33.00
C SER A 17 -14.48 14.13 -32.48
N ALA A 18 -13.29 13.60 -32.57
CA ALA A 18 -12.94 12.38 -31.92
C ALA A 18 -13.09 12.69 -30.44
N PHE A 19 -14.31 12.53 -29.94
CA PHE A 19 -14.51 12.46 -28.50
C PHE A 19 -13.59 11.33 -28.06
N ALA A 20 -12.47 11.69 -27.45
CA ALA A 20 -11.58 10.72 -26.87
C ALA A 20 -12.43 9.98 -25.84
N GLN A 21 -12.89 8.80 -26.24
CA GLN A 21 -13.70 7.94 -25.38
C GLN A 21 -12.85 7.67 -24.16
N LYS A 22 -13.28 8.19 -23.01
CA LYS A 22 -12.55 8.04 -21.75
C LYS A 22 -12.44 6.53 -21.49
N LYS A 23 -11.27 5.97 -21.74
CA LYS A 23 -11.02 4.55 -21.48
C LYS A 23 -10.93 4.38 -19.97
N PHE A 24 -11.88 3.70 -19.38
CA PHE A 24 -11.82 3.31 -17.98
C PHE A 24 -10.92 2.08 -17.85
N GLY A 25 -9.89 2.19 -16.99
CA GLY A 25 -9.09 1.06 -16.56
C GLY A 25 -9.63 0.49 -15.25
N CYS A 26 -9.55 -0.82 -15.08
CA CYS A 26 -9.84 -1.48 -13.82
C CYS A 26 -8.51 -1.89 -13.16
N TYR A 27 -8.31 -1.53 -11.90
CA TYR A 27 -7.11 -1.82 -11.13
C TYR A 27 -7.50 -2.43 -9.79
N ALA A 28 -6.86 -3.53 -9.41
CA ALA A 28 -7.09 -4.15 -8.12
C ALA A 28 -6.16 -3.53 -7.07
N VAL A 29 -6.74 -3.20 -5.92
CA VAL A 29 -6.03 -2.79 -4.71
C VAL A 29 -6.38 -3.79 -3.62
N GLY A 30 -5.39 -4.21 -2.84
CA GLY A 30 -5.58 -5.15 -1.73
C GLY A 30 -4.95 -4.62 -0.45
N PHE A 31 -5.39 -5.19 0.68
CA PHE A 31 -4.74 -5.03 1.98
C PHE A 31 -4.58 -6.40 2.61
N TYR A 32 -3.40 -6.68 3.17
CA TYR A 32 -3.10 -7.99 3.69
C TYR A 32 -2.18 -7.92 4.91
N ASN A 33 -2.59 -8.56 6.00
CA ASN A 33 -1.77 -8.71 7.19
C ASN A 33 -0.77 -9.84 6.99
N GLN A 34 0.53 -9.57 7.20
CA GLN A 34 1.61 -10.54 7.04
C GLN A 34 1.76 -11.48 8.24
N GLU A 35 0.94 -11.30 9.29
CA GLU A 35 0.96 -12.14 10.50
C GLU A 35 2.36 -12.25 11.12
N ASN A 36 2.95 -11.09 11.47
CA ASN A 36 4.28 -10.97 12.04
C ASN A 36 5.38 -11.50 11.09
N LEU A 37 5.63 -10.78 10.00
CA LEU A 37 6.73 -11.07 9.09
C LEU A 37 8.02 -10.48 9.67
N PHE A 38 8.69 -11.27 10.52
CA PHE A 38 9.99 -10.98 11.10
C PHE A 38 11.08 -11.74 10.38
N ASP A 39 12.29 -11.15 10.33
CA ASP A 39 13.50 -11.90 9.99
C ASP A 39 14.02 -12.70 11.20
N THR A 40 15.29 -13.04 11.26
CA THR A 40 15.87 -13.85 12.34
C THR A 40 16.94 -13.10 13.13
N ILE A 41 17.02 -11.77 12.96
CA ILE A 41 18.07 -10.90 13.50
C ILE A 41 17.38 -9.89 14.42
N HIS A 42 17.92 -9.68 15.61
CA HIS A 42 17.39 -8.73 16.56
C HIS A 42 17.61 -7.28 16.10
N ASP A 43 16.54 -6.50 16.05
CA ASP A 43 16.59 -5.07 15.79
C ASP A 43 16.83 -4.29 17.08
N ALA A 44 17.86 -3.45 17.08
CA ALA A 44 18.26 -2.69 18.26
C ALA A 44 17.11 -1.80 18.79
N GLY A 45 16.76 -1.99 20.06
CA GLY A 45 15.71 -1.22 20.72
C GLY A 45 14.29 -1.73 20.50
N LYS A 46 14.12 -2.84 19.79
CA LYS A 46 12.81 -3.49 19.57
C LYS A 46 12.66 -4.70 20.52
N ASN A 47 11.42 -5.09 20.73
CA ASN A 47 11.04 -6.26 21.54
C ASN A 47 10.60 -7.41 20.63
N ASP A 48 11.51 -7.87 19.80
CA ASP A 48 11.34 -8.91 18.78
C ASP A 48 11.87 -10.29 19.21
N TYR A 49 12.30 -10.42 20.47
CA TYR A 49 13.01 -11.59 21.00
C TYR A 49 12.30 -12.92 20.78
N ASP A 50 10.97 -12.94 20.70
CA ASP A 50 10.19 -14.14 20.43
C ASP A 50 10.43 -14.67 19.00
N PHE A 51 10.80 -13.81 18.08
CA PHE A 51 11.05 -14.10 16.65
C PHE A 51 12.54 -14.33 16.33
N LEU A 52 13.33 -14.67 17.34
CA LEU A 52 14.72 -15.08 17.14
C LEU A 52 14.87 -16.61 17.14
N PRO A 53 15.98 -17.15 16.62
CA PRO A 53 16.23 -18.61 16.64
C PRO A 53 16.22 -19.22 18.03
N ASN A 54 16.62 -18.47 19.06
CA ASN A 54 16.59 -18.83 20.47
C ASN A 54 15.37 -18.28 21.23
N GLY A 55 14.48 -17.59 20.55
CA GLY A 55 13.23 -17.06 21.13
C GLY A 55 12.15 -18.12 21.27
N SER A 56 10.99 -17.73 21.83
CA SER A 56 9.89 -18.66 22.16
C SER A 56 9.31 -19.37 20.92
N TYR A 57 9.33 -18.74 19.75
CA TYR A 57 8.88 -19.36 18.50
C TYR A 57 9.95 -20.17 17.79
N HIS A 58 11.20 -20.18 18.30
CA HIS A 58 12.33 -20.80 17.62
C HIS A 58 12.37 -20.42 16.14
N TRP A 59 12.27 -19.10 15.90
CA TRP A 59 12.11 -18.50 14.58
C TRP A 59 13.44 -18.51 13.83
N ASN A 60 13.68 -19.57 13.09
CA ASN A 60 14.94 -19.81 12.36
C ASN A 60 14.78 -19.46 10.87
N ARG A 61 15.91 -19.45 10.16
CA ARG A 61 15.97 -19.12 8.74
C ARG A 61 15.04 -19.97 7.87
N MET A 62 14.91 -21.25 8.14
CA MET A 62 14.03 -22.16 7.38
C MET A 62 12.57 -21.72 7.52
N LYS A 63 12.12 -21.37 8.73
CA LYS A 63 10.75 -20.86 8.96
C LYS A 63 10.54 -19.53 8.26
N TYR A 64 11.50 -18.62 8.33
CA TYR A 64 11.46 -17.32 7.67
C TYR A 64 11.34 -17.45 6.15
N GLU A 65 12.24 -18.21 5.53
CA GLU A 65 12.22 -18.44 4.07
C GLU A 65 10.91 -19.11 3.61
N HIS A 66 10.40 -20.08 4.36
CA HIS A 66 9.12 -20.72 4.07
C HIS A 66 7.96 -19.71 4.16
N LYS A 67 7.97 -18.84 5.16
CA LYS A 67 6.97 -17.77 5.30
C LYS A 67 7.04 -16.79 4.15
N LEU A 68 8.22 -16.30 3.79
CA LEU A 68 8.41 -15.41 2.63
C LEU A 68 7.83 -16.02 1.35
N ALA A 69 8.12 -17.30 1.08
CA ALA A 69 7.61 -17.98 -0.11
C ALA A 69 6.08 -18.10 -0.11
N ASN A 70 5.47 -18.39 1.04
CA ASN A 70 4.01 -18.45 1.18
C ASN A 70 3.36 -17.08 1.03
N MET A 71 3.91 -16.04 1.68
CA MET A 71 3.41 -14.68 1.55
C MET A 71 3.49 -14.19 0.10
N ALA A 72 4.63 -14.39 -0.57
CA ALA A 72 4.78 -14.05 -1.97
C ALA A 72 3.72 -14.74 -2.85
N LYS A 73 3.43 -16.02 -2.60
CA LYS A 73 2.37 -16.74 -3.31
C LYS A 73 1.00 -16.11 -3.10
N VAL A 74 0.62 -15.82 -1.85
CA VAL A 74 -0.68 -15.23 -1.52
C VAL A 74 -0.81 -13.82 -2.16
N LEU A 75 0.22 -12.99 -2.03
CA LEU A 75 0.19 -11.62 -2.57
C LEU A 75 0.05 -11.61 -4.10
N LEU A 76 0.63 -12.58 -4.79
CA LEU A 76 0.52 -12.72 -6.24
C LEU A 76 -0.87 -13.19 -6.69
N GLU A 77 -1.65 -13.84 -5.82
CA GLU A 77 -3.03 -14.26 -6.11
C GLU A 77 -4.06 -13.15 -5.89
N ILE A 78 -3.73 -12.11 -5.13
CA ILE A 78 -4.67 -11.00 -4.89
C ILE A 78 -5.07 -10.34 -6.21
N GLY A 79 -6.37 -10.30 -6.47
CA GLY A 79 -6.97 -9.68 -7.65
C GLY A 79 -6.91 -10.53 -8.93
N GLN A 80 -6.35 -11.76 -8.89
CA GLN A 80 -6.27 -12.63 -10.06
C GLN A 80 -7.64 -13.10 -10.56
N ASP A 81 -8.63 -13.20 -9.68
CA ASP A 81 -10.00 -13.58 -10.01
C ASP A 81 -10.71 -12.54 -10.89
N LYS A 82 -10.35 -11.28 -10.75
CA LYS A 82 -10.93 -10.15 -11.53
C LYS A 82 -10.02 -9.69 -12.66
N LEU A 83 -8.72 -9.77 -12.46
CA LEU A 83 -7.70 -9.31 -13.40
C LEU A 83 -6.65 -10.43 -13.66
N PRO A 84 -7.04 -11.51 -14.35
CA PRO A 84 -6.15 -12.64 -14.62
C PRO A 84 -4.86 -12.20 -15.33
N GLY A 85 -3.72 -12.67 -14.83
CA GLY A 85 -2.40 -12.32 -15.35
C GLY A 85 -1.87 -10.95 -14.93
N ILE A 86 -2.73 -10.07 -14.38
CA ILE A 86 -2.37 -8.74 -13.87
C ILE A 86 -2.31 -8.75 -12.34
N GLY A 87 -3.40 -9.16 -11.67
CA GLY A 87 -3.52 -9.14 -10.22
C GLY A 87 -3.57 -7.74 -9.64
N ALA A 88 -3.22 -7.60 -8.37
CA ALA A 88 -3.21 -6.32 -7.69
C ALA A 88 -2.12 -5.39 -8.20
N SER A 89 -2.48 -4.11 -8.39
CA SER A 89 -1.57 -3.03 -8.74
C SER A 89 -0.88 -2.45 -7.51
N VAL A 90 -1.59 -2.43 -6.39
CA VAL A 90 -1.13 -1.91 -5.09
C VAL A 90 -1.66 -2.81 -3.98
N ILE A 91 -0.82 -3.12 -2.99
CA ILE A 91 -1.21 -3.89 -1.81
C ILE A 91 -0.64 -3.22 -0.56
N GLY A 92 -1.52 -2.76 0.33
CA GLY A 92 -1.14 -2.36 1.67
C GLY A 92 -0.81 -3.59 2.51
N LEU A 93 0.29 -3.55 3.23
CA LEU A 93 0.77 -4.62 4.09
C LEU A 93 0.84 -4.14 5.53
N SER A 94 0.45 -4.99 6.47
CA SER A 94 0.65 -4.77 7.89
C SER A 94 1.42 -5.92 8.53
N GLU A 95 1.99 -5.67 9.71
CA GLU A 95 2.84 -6.60 10.44
C GLU A 95 4.11 -7.00 9.67
N VAL A 96 4.76 -6.03 9.09
CA VAL A 96 6.12 -6.13 8.50
C VAL A 96 7.12 -5.59 9.50
N GLU A 97 8.24 -6.26 9.69
CA GLU A 97 9.24 -5.84 10.66
C GLU A 97 10.04 -4.63 10.15
N ASN A 98 10.76 -4.78 9.05
CA ASN A 98 11.72 -3.78 8.60
C ASN A 98 11.93 -3.79 7.08
N ASP A 99 12.85 -2.95 6.60
CA ASP A 99 13.21 -2.87 5.18
C ASP A 99 13.83 -4.18 4.65
N ASN A 100 14.55 -4.93 5.49
CA ASN A 100 15.16 -6.19 5.09
C ASN A 100 14.10 -7.22 4.70
N VAL A 101 13.05 -7.40 5.52
CA VAL A 101 11.98 -8.34 5.20
C VAL A 101 11.23 -7.94 3.93
N MET A 102 11.03 -6.65 3.68
CA MET A 102 10.40 -6.16 2.47
C MET A 102 11.25 -6.39 1.23
N ARG A 103 12.55 -6.18 1.34
CA ARG A 103 13.52 -6.50 0.28
C ARG A 103 13.53 -7.99 -0.03
N ASP A 104 13.56 -8.85 0.99
CA ASP A 104 13.57 -10.30 0.82
C ASP A 104 12.26 -10.82 0.23
N LEU A 105 11.11 -10.23 0.62
CA LEU A 105 9.80 -10.55 0.05
C LEU A 105 9.73 -10.17 -1.44
N THR A 106 10.15 -8.96 -1.79
CA THR A 106 10.11 -8.50 -3.19
C THR A 106 11.13 -9.19 -4.09
N ASN A 107 12.20 -9.75 -3.50
CA ASN A 107 13.19 -10.57 -4.19
C ASN A 107 12.77 -12.04 -4.38
N GLN A 108 11.63 -12.48 -3.83
CA GLN A 108 11.09 -13.81 -4.14
C GLN A 108 10.90 -13.94 -5.68
N PRO A 109 11.24 -15.08 -6.29
CA PRO A 109 11.40 -15.19 -7.75
C PRO A 109 10.22 -14.61 -8.55
N LYS A 110 8.99 -15.00 -8.22
CA LYS A 110 7.79 -14.53 -8.92
C LYS A 110 7.42 -13.07 -8.60
N MET A 111 7.73 -12.58 -7.40
CA MET A 111 7.56 -11.17 -7.04
C MET A 111 8.51 -10.29 -7.85
N LYS A 112 9.76 -10.72 -7.96
CA LYS A 112 10.78 -10.06 -8.79
C LYS A 112 10.42 -10.06 -10.28
N GLU A 113 9.91 -11.17 -10.80
CA GLU A 113 9.43 -11.28 -12.19
C GLU A 113 8.29 -10.29 -12.47
N ARG A 114 7.37 -10.10 -11.53
CA ARG A 114 6.29 -9.11 -11.60
C ARG A 114 6.77 -7.67 -11.44
N GLY A 115 8.01 -7.48 -10.98
CA GLY A 115 8.64 -6.17 -10.80
C GLY A 115 8.06 -5.35 -9.67
N PHE A 116 7.48 -5.99 -8.65
CA PHE A 116 6.98 -5.28 -7.47
C PHE A 116 8.08 -4.49 -6.78
N LYS A 117 7.72 -3.28 -6.33
CA LYS A 117 8.49 -2.41 -5.46
C LYS A 117 7.70 -2.15 -4.19
N TYR A 118 8.34 -1.55 -3.20
CA TYR A 118 7.68 -1.24 -1.94
C TYR A 118 8.07 0.14 -1.41
N ILE A 119 7.24 0.62 -0.50
CA ILE A 119 7.51 1.76 0.37
C ILE A 119 7.31 1.27 1.81
N HIS A 120 8.32 1.45 2.63
CA HIS A 120 8.32 1.18 4.05
C HIS A 120 8.88 2.40 4.77
N ILE A 121 8.32 2.74 5.92
CA ILE A 121 8.82 3.79 6.81
C ILE A 121 8.79 3.20 8.21
N GLU A 122 9.96 3.11 8.82
CA GLU A 122 10.12 2.61 10.18
C GLU A 122 9.28 3.42 11.17
N GLY A 123 8.49 2.72 11.96
CA GLY A 123 7.58 3.29 12.93
C GLY A 123 8.05 3.13 14.39
N PRO A 124 7.34 3.75 15.32
CA PRO A 124 7.70 3.72 16.73
C PRO A 124 7.18 2.49 17.48
N ASP A 125 6.61 1.48 16.83
CA ASP A 125 6.11 0.29 17.51
C ASP A 125 7.25 -0.42 18.26
N LYS A 126 7.00 -0.77 19.51
CA LYS A 126 8.02 -1.38 20.39
C LYS A 126 8.41 -2.80 19.97
N ARG A 127 7.53 -3.52 19.28
CA ARG A 127 7.84 -4.85 18.76
C ARG A 127 8.63 -4.79 17.46
N GLY A 128 8.62 -3.61 16.79
CA GLY A 128 9.25 -3.44 15.50
C GLY A 128 8.36 -3.91 14.35
N ILE A 129 7.03 -3.79 14.45
CA ILE A 129 6.14 -4.08 13.32
C ILE A 129 5.53 -2.81 12.75
N ASP A 130 5.49 -2.74 11.45
CA ASP A 130 5.07 -1.58 10.69
C ASP A 130 4.07 -1.91 9.59
N CYS A 131 3.69 -0.85 8.86
CA CYS A 131 2.95 -0.94 7.60
C CYS A 131 3.90 -0.70 6.42
N ALA A 132 3.61 -1.35 5.29
CA ALA A 132 4.29 -1.11 4.03
C ALA A 132 3.29 -1.01 2.88
N LEU A 133 3.69 -0.40 1.77
CA LEU A 133 2.94 -0.40 0.54
C LEU A 133 3.73 -1.14 -0.54
N LEU A 134 3.20 -2.26 -1.01
CA LEU A 134 3.72 -2.99 -2.16
C LEU A 134 3.03 -2.46 -3.43
N TYR A 135 3.76 -2.19 -4.49
CA TYR A 135 3.16 -1.67 -5.72
C TYR A 135 3.87 -2.17 -6.99
N ASN A 136 3.10 -2.25 -8.06
CA ASN A 136 3.64 -2.52 -9.39
C ASN A 136 3.90 -1.17 -10.12
N PRO A 137 5.15 -0.82 -10.44
CA PRO A 137 5.52 0.46 -11.04
C PRO A 137 4.98 0.65 -12.48
N ARG A 138 4.44 -0.39 -13.09
CA ARG A 138 3.72 -0.27 -14.38
C ARG A 138 2.39 0.47 -14.24
N PHE A 139 1.81 0.47 -13.05
CA PHE A 139 0.47 1.01 -12.79
C PHE A 139 0.48 2.17 -11.81
N PHE A 140 1.34 2.12 -10.80
CA PHE A 140 1.41 3.13 -9.75
C PHE A 140 2.78 3.79 -9.68
N THR A 141 2.79 5.12 -9.69
CA THR A 141 3.98 5.96 -9.51
C THR A 141 3.82 6.75 -8.21
N PRO A 142 4.52 6.36 -7.14
CA PRO A 142 4.49 7.13 -5.89
C PRO A 142 5.22 8.47 -6.06
N GLU A 143 4.68 9.53 -5.45
CA GLU A 143 5.23 10.88 -5.49
C GLU A 143 5.65 11.36 -4.10
N LYS A 144 4.88 11.00 -3.07
CA LYS A 144 5.13 11.39 -1.69
C LYS A 144 4.70 10.30 -0.73
N SER A 145 5.47 10.08 0.32
CA SER A 145 5.11 9.16 1.41
C SER A 145 5.50 9.73 2.77
N TRP A 146 4.70 9.41 3.78
CA TRP A 146 4.99 9.77 5.17
C TRP A 146 4.29 8.80 6.12
N LEU A 147 4.77 8.74 7.34
CA LEU A 147 4.11 8.04 8.43
C LEU A 147 3.36 9.06 9.28
N GLN A 148 2.02 8.99 9.28
CA GLN A 148 1.19 9.78 10.18
C GLN A 148 1.15 9.12 11.54
N PRO A 149 1.59 9.78 12.63
CA PRO A 149 1.57 9.17 13.95
C PRO A 149 0.15 8.86 14.41
N TYR A 150 -0.02 7.72 15.08
CA TYR A 150 -1.22 7.44 15.86
C TYR A 150 -1.13 8.26 17.16
N ILE A 151 -2.15 9.07 17.44
CA ILE A 151 -2.21 9.92 18.63
C ILE A 151 -3.34 9.40 19.54
N TYR A 152 -3.03 9.09 20.78
CA TYR A 152 -4.04 8.69 21.76
C TYR A 152 -4.90 9.88 22.18
N GLU A 153 -6.16 9.62 22.60
CA GLU A 153 -7.17 10.65 22.90
C GLU A 153 -6.72 11.68 23.95
N ASN A 154 -5.95 11.22 24.91
CA ASN A 154 -5.39 12.06 25.97
C ASN A 154 -4.06 12.74 25.59
N GLY A 155 -3.64 12.62 24.32
CA GLY A 155 -2.33 13.11 23.86
C GLY A 155 -1.15 12.28 24.38
N ASP A 156 -1.42 11.07 24.90
CA ASP A 156 -0.38 10.19 25.42
C ASP A 156 0.53 9.70 24.29
N THR A 157 1.81 10.01 24.39
CA THR A 157 2.87 9.58 23.46
C THR A 157 3.77 8.49 24.07
N THR A 158 3.49 8.06 25.30
CA THR A 158 4.30 7.02 25.99
C THR A 158 4.04 5.62 25.45
N HIS A 159 2.84 5.41 24.88
CA HIS A 159 2.46 4.18 24.23
C HIS A 159 2.65 4.30 22.72
N ALA A 160 3.91 4.26 22.28
CA ALA A 160 4.21 4.29 20.88
C ALA A 160 3.64 3.05 20.16
N THR A 161 2.88 3.27 19.11
CA THR A 161 2.36 2.23 18.21
C THR A 161 2.60 2.65 16.77
N ARG A 162 2.45 1.69 15.82
CA ARG A 162 2.55 1.99 14.38
C ARG A 162 1.58 3.09 14.00
N GLY A 163 2.07 4.01 13.19
CA GLY A 163 1.26 5.04 12.59
C GLY A 163 0.50 4.55 11.35
N PHE A 164 -0.02 5.49 10.59
CA PHE A 164 -0.68 5.24 9.30
C PHE A 164 0.30 5.58 8.17
N LEU A 165 0.73 4.56 7.43
CA LEU A 165 1.58 4.79 6.25
C LEU A 165 0.74 5.40 5.15
N THR A 166 1.04 6.63 4.78
CA THR A 166 0.32 7.37 3.74
C THR A 166 1.21 7.56 2.53
N VAL A 167 0.70 7.19 1.36
CA VAL A 167 1.43 7.27 0.09
C VAL A 167 0.55 7.92 -0.96
N GLN A 168 0.96 9.06 -1.46
CA GLN A 168 0.35 9.77 -2.59
C GLN A 168 1.10 9.48 -3.88
N GLY A 169 0.36 9.43 -4.98
CA GLY A 169 0.94 9.23 -6.29
C GLY A 169 -0.12 9.10 -7.37
N LYS A 170 0.28 8.54 -8.52
CA LYS A 170 -0.60 8.37 -9.68
C LYS A 170 -0.84 6.89 -9.98
N LEU A 171 -2.10 6.47 -9.93
CA LEU A 171 -2.52 5.16 -10.41
C LEU A 171 -3.08 5.31 -11.83
N ALA A 172 -2.32 4.82 -12.80
CA ALA A 172 -2.63 4.97 -14.22
C ALA A 172 -2.91 6.42 -14.68
N GLY A 173 -2.28 7.38 -14.01
CA GLY A 173 -2.39 8.82 -14.30
C GLY A 173 -3.38 9.56 -13.42
N ASP A 174 -4.27 8.88 -12.70
CA ASP A 174 -5.20 9.50 -11.75
C ASP A 174 -4.54 9.70 -10.38
N ASP A 175 -4.75 10.86 -9.76
CA ASP A 175 -4.23 11.18 -8.43
C ASP A 175 -4.93 10.35 -7.35
N ILE A 176 -4.13 9.68 -6.52
CA ILE A 176 -4.63 8.78 -5.48
C ILE A 176 -3.71 8.77 -4.26
N THR A 177 -4.31 8.65 -3.10
CA THR A 177 -3.63 8.45 -1.83
C THR A 177 -4.03 7.10 -1.24
N PHE A 178 -3.05 6.29 -0.88
CA PHE A 178 -3.23 5.06 -0.11
C PHE A 178 -2.87 5.31 1.34
N VAL A 179 -3.72 4.85 2.26
CA VAL A 179 -3.47 4.89 3.70
C VAL A 179 -3.48 3.46 4.22
N VAL A 180 -2.31 2.95 4.60
CA VAL A 180 -2.18 1.61 5.16
C VAL A 180 -2.25 1.69 6.66
N CYS A 181 -3.21 0.97 7.23
CA CYS A 181 -3.53 0.99 8.65
C CYS A 181 -3.26 -0.38 9.29
N HIS A 182 -2.81 -0.37 10.54
CA HIS A 182 -2.84 -1.54 11.39
C HIS A 182 -3.41 -1.17 12.75
N TRP A 183 -4.68 -1.49 12.94
CA TRP A 183 -5.45 -1.15 14.12
C TRP A 183 -4.97 -1.89 15.37
N PRO A 184 -5.16 -1.31 16.58
CA PRO A 184 -5.01 -2.05 17.84
C PRO A 184 -5.82 -3.35 17.83
N SER A 185 -5.21 -4.44 18.30
CA SER A 185 -5.80 -5.77 18.27
C SER A 185 -7.13 -5.84 19.07
N ARG A 186 -7.91 -6.91 18.88
CA ARG A 186 -9.12 -7.15 19.67
C ARG A 186 -8.84 -7.39 21.16
N GLY A 187 -7.61 -7.69 21.54
CA GLY A 187 -7.17 -7.77 22.94
C GLY A 187 -7.08 -6.41 23.63
N ALA A 188 -6.99 -5.32 22.86
CA ALA A 188 -7.08 -3.96 23.37
C ALA A 188 -8.55 -3.50 23.44
N GLU A 189 -8.83 -2.50 24.28
CA GLU A 189 -10.16 -1.90 24.40
C GLU A 189 -10.65 -1.35 23.05
N GLY A 190 -11.96 -1.49 22.76
CA GLY A 190 -12.58 -1.05 21.52
C GLY A 190 -12.35 0.42 21.21
N LYS A 191 -12.32 1.27 22.24
CA LYS A 191 -12.08 2.72 22.11
C LYS A 191 -10.83 3.08 21.30
N PHE A 192 -9.77 2.25 21.36
CA PHE A 192 -8.54 2.54 20.61
C PHE A 192 -8.73 2.32 19.10
N ARG A 193 -9.54 1.37 18.69
CA ARG A 193 -9.91 1.19 17.29
C ARG A 193 -10.81 2.31 16.80
N ASP A 194 -11.81 2.70 17.60
CA ASP A 194 -12.69 3.83 17.28
C ASP A 194 -11.88 5.13 17.16
N TRP A 195 -10.89 5.31 18.03
CA TRP A 195 -10.00 6.45 18.00
C TRP A 195 -9.11 6.46 16.75
N GLY A 196 -8.54 5.33 16.36
CA GLY A 196 -7.82 5.16 15.11
C GLY A 196 -8.69 5.51 13.89
N GLY A 197 -9.92 4.99 13.83
CA GLY A 197 -10.89 5.29 12.78
C GLY A 197 -11.21 6.77 12.63
N LYS A 198 -11.38 7.48 13.77
CA LYS A 198 -11.59 8.94 13.76
C LYS A 198 -10.38 9.68 13.18
N GLN A 199 -9.15 9.25 13.50
CA GLN A 199 -7.93 9.88 12.99
C GLN A 199 -7.79 9.66 11.48
N VAL A 200 -7.99 8.44 11.00
CA VAL A 200 -7.96 8.13 9.56
C VAL A 200 -9.04 8.94 8.83
N ARG A 201 -10.27 8.97 9.36
CA ARG A 201 -11.36 9.77 8.77
C ARG A 201 -10.98 11.25 8.68
N HIS A 202 -10.47 11.84 9.77
CA HIS A 202 -10.04 13.23 9.78
C HIS A 202 -8.92 13.52 8.76
N MET A 203 -7.97 12.60 8.67
CA MET A 203 -6.87 12.70 7.70
C MET A 203 -7.37 12.63 6.26
N THR A 204 -8.22 11.65 5.94
CA THR A 204 -8.78 11.49 4.60
C THR A 204 -9.65 12.67 4.20
N ASP A 205 -10.50 13.17 5.10
CA ASP A 205 -11.30 14.38 4.86
C ASP A 205 -10.41 15.61 4.61
N SER A 206 -9.29 15.72 5.33
CA SER A 206 -8.34 16.82 5.15
C SER A 206 -7.63 16.76 3.79
N ILE A 207 -7.23 15.58 3.35
CA ILE A 207 -6.61 15.35 2.04
C ILE A 207 -7.60 15.71 0.93
N MET A 208 -8.82 15.20 0.98
CA MET A 208 -9.86 15.46 -0.03
C MET A 208 -10.34 16.92 -0.03
N LYS A 209 -10.28 17.60 1.12
CA LYS A 209 -10.57 19.03 1.21
C LYS A 209 -9.48 19.89 0.56
N ALA A 210 -8.21 19.47 0.70
CA ALA A 210 -7.08 20.17 0.10
C ALA A 210 -7.02 19.97 -1.42
N ASP A 211 -7.44 18.81 -1.90
CA ASP A 211 -7.51 18.44 -3.31
C ASP A 211 -8.81 17.63 -3.55
N PRO A 212 -9.88 18.28 -4.08
CA PRO A 212 -11.17 17.62 -4.32
C PRO A 212 -11.13 16.52 -5.39
N ASP A 213 -10.14 16.50 -6.25
CA ASP A 213 -9.96 15.46 -7.28
C ASP A 213 -9.16 14.26 -6.75
N MET A 214 -8.52 14.39 -5.59
CA MET A 214 -7.77 13.32 -4.94
C MET A 214 -8.69 12.19 -4.50
N ARG A 215 -8.36 10.97 -4.93
CA ARG A 215 -8.99 9.76 -4.41
C ARG A 215 -8.22 9.24 -3.22
N VAL A 216 -8.92 8.77 -2.20
CA VAL A 216 -8.29 8.16 -1.02
C VAL A 216 -8.81 6.76 -0.83
N VAL A 217 -7.90 5.81 -0.61
CA VAL A 217 -8.21 4.40 -0.31
C VAL A 217 -7.44 4.02 0.94
N ASP A 218 -8.17 3.58 1.97
CA ASP A 218 -7.62 3.14 3.25
C ASP A 218 -7.99 1.68 3.57
N GLY A 219 -7.11 1.00 4.35
CA GLY A 219 -7.31 -0.38 4.74
C GLY A 219 -6.24 -0.92 5.70
#